data_1a18812d8a68b6c308fd847969a19fbb
#
_entry.id   1a18812d8a68b6c308fd847969a19fbb
#
_cell.length_a   1.000
_cell.length_b   1.000
_cell.length_c   1.000
_cell.angle_alpha   90.00
_cell.angle_beta   90.00
_cell.angle_gamma   90.00
#
_symmetry.space_group_name_H-M   'P 1'
#
loop_
_entity.id
_entity.type
_entity.pdbx_description
1 polymer ?
#
loop_
_entity_poly.entity_id
_entity_poly.type
_entity_poly.pdbx_seq_one_letter_code
_entity_poly.pdbx_strand_id
1 'polypeptide(L)'
;MVDVAPAPLPIGMARPLPDQIPENAPEHCPGVESEAAGHANACQGCPNQNHCQTAPKGPDPDLPVIRERMQCIGSKILIMSGKGGVGKSTFTSQLAWACASDPDAQTAVLDIDVCGPSIPTILGLRNQYVHASSSGWTPAFVTDNLSCMSVEFLLPSTEAAIIWRGPKKNGLIKQFLKDVDWAGGMDAPSTTDKTLIDYLLVDTPPGTSDEHLSIVGYLRESGIDGAVIITTPQEVSLQDVRKEISFCNKMKVPIIGIVENMAGFVCPSCHGRSDIFYPSTGGAKALCEELHLPFLGSVPIDPRIARCCDMGESFVEEYPDSPASEAYLAIIDNIKKQVAKH
;
A
#
# COMPACT_ATOMS: atom_id res chain seq x y z
N MET A 1 9.14 -32.52 23.36
CA MET A 1 9.35 -31.45 22.39
C MET A 1 9.54 -32.14 21.05
N VAL A 2 8.54 -32.10 20.22
CA VAL A 2 8.59 -32.68 18.88
C VAL A 2 8.90 -31.53 17.94
N ASP A 3 10.09 -31.56 17.32
CA ASP A 3 10.46 -30.64 16.24
C ASP A 3 9.52 -30.88 15.06
N VAL A 4 8.57 -29.97 14.87
CA VAL A 4 7.75 -29.94 13.65
C VAL A 4 8.56 -29.19 12.61
N ALA A 5 9.08 -29.94 11.64
CA ALA A 5 9.72 -29.36 10.47
C ALA A 5 8.73 -28.43 9.73
N PRO A 6 9.17 -27.25 9.26
CA PRO A 6 8.31 -26.36 8.50
C PRO A 6 7.83 -27.04 7.21
N ALA A 7 6.56 -26.84 6.89
CA ALA A 7 5.94 -27.39 5.67
C ALA A 7 6.74 -26.97 4.42
N PRO A 8 6.86 -27.87 3.41
CA PRO A 8 7.56 -27.55 2.18
C PRO A 8 6.84 -26.42 1.43
N LEU A 9 7.61 -25.40 1.06
CA LEU A 9 7.17 -24.28 0.23
C LEU A 9 6.71 -24.77 -1.15
N PRO A 10 5.67 -24.17 -1.77
CA PRO A 10 5.16 -24.61 -3.06
C PRO A 10 6.21 -24.52 -4.16
N ILE A 11 6.17 -25.50 -5.06
CA ILE A 11 7.07 -25.66 -6.20
C ILE A 11 6.89 -24.49 -7.16
N GLY A 12 7.90 -23.64 -7.30
CA GLY A 12 7.88 -22.48 -8.20
C GLY A 12 8.53 -21.21 -7.65
N MET A 13 9.02 -21.23 -6.43
CA MET A 13 9.74 -20.06 -5.88
C MET A 13 11.04 -19.84 -6.63
N ALA A 14 11.17 -18.64 -7.22
CA ALA A 14 12.46 -18.12 -7.65
C ALA A 14 13.47 -18.27 -6.50
N ARG A 15 14.71 -18.64 -6.83
CA ARG A 15 15.77 -18.79 -5.83
C ARG A 15 15.77 -17.58 -4.91
N PRO A 16 15.74 -17.77 -3.57
CA PRO A 16 15.79 -16.64 -2.66
C PRO A 16 17.04 -15.81 -2.98
N LEU A 17 16.84 -14.50 -3.17
CA LEU A 17 17.94 -13.56 -3.13
C LEU A 17 18.71 -13.79 -1.82
N PRO A 18 20.05 -13.63 -1.79
CA PRO A 18 20.82 -13.86 -0.58
C PRO A 18 20.21 -13.04 0.55
N ASP A 19 19.80 -13.69 1.61
CA ASP A 19 19.10 -13.10 2.75
C ASP A 19 19.93 -12.06 3.51
N GLN A 20 21.16 -11.79 3.09
CA GLN A 20 22.04 -10.88 3.79
C GLN A 20 23.07 -10.23 2.86
N ILE A 21 23.02 -8.90 2.75
CA ILE A 21 24.29 -8.16 2.70
C ILE A 21 24.87 -8.36 4.10
N PRO A 22 26.01 -9.06 4.29
CA PRO A 22 26.60 -9.27 5.61
C PRO A 22 26.83 -7.91 6.28
N GLU A 23 26.69 -7.85 7.61
CA GLU A 23 27.00 -6.65 8.38
C GLU A 23 28.43 -6.13 8.14
N ASN A 24 29.29 -6.98 7.60
CA ASN A 24 30.68 -6.75 7.20
C ASN A 24 30.85 -6.53 5.69
N ALA A 25 29.81 -6.15 4.94
CA ALA A 25 30.02 -5.73 3.56
C ALA A 25 31.02 -4.56 3.50
N PRO A 26 31.99 -4.56 2.57
CA PRO A 26 32.99 -3.50 2.49
C PRO A 26 32.33 -2.13 2.31
N GLU A 27 32.88 -1.09 2.94
CA GLU A 27 32.37 0.30 2.88
C GLU A 27 32.15 0.82 1.45
N HIS A 28 32.78 0.24 0.45
CA HIS A 28 32.70 0.59 -0.97
C HIS A 28 32.05 -0.49 -1.82
N CYS A 29 31.10 -1.27 -1.26
CA CYS A 29 30.37 -2.27 -2.04
C CYS A 29 29.61 -1.57 -3.21
N PRO A 30 29.83 -2.01 -4.47
CA PRO A 30 29.17 -1.41 -5.63
C PRO A 30 27.66 -1.68 -5.69
N GLY A 31 27.13 -2.49 -4.78
CA GLY A 31 25.74 -2.98 -4.80
C GLY A 31 25.58 -4.26 -5.64
N VAL A 32 24.62 -5.09 -5.27
CA VAL A 32 24.39 -6.40 -5.93
C VAL A 32 23.91 -6.27 -7.38
N GLU A 33 23.28 -5.17 -7.73
CA GLU A 33 22.77 -4.89 -9.08
C GLU A 33 23.79 -4.22 -10.02
N SER A 34 24.94 -3.81 -9.48
CA SER A 34 25.98 -3.16 -10.28
C SER A 34 26.65 -4.15 -11.24
N GLU A 35 27.00 -3.70 -12.44
CA GLU A 35 27.84 -4.48 -13.37
C GLU A 35 29.17 -4.89 -12.77
N ALA A 36 29.68 -4.12 -11.80
CA ALA A 36 30.90 -4.41 -11.07
C ALA A 36 30.67 -5.34 -9.85
N ALA A 37 29.44 -5.76 -9.58
CA ALA A 37 29.12 -6.65 -8.46
C ALA A 37 29.88 -7.98 -8.56
N GLY A 38 30.57 -8.34 -7.48
CA GLY A 38 31.43 -9.53 -7.42
C GLY A 38 32.80 -9.37 -8.12
N HIS A 39 33.01 -8.35 -8.94
CA HIS A 39 34.25 -8.12 -9.71
C HIS A 39 35.07 -6.93 -9.22
N ALA A 40 34.46 -5.99 -8.50
CA ALA A 40 35.17 -4.83 -7.96
C ALA A 40 36.23 -5.24 -6.93
N ASN A 41 37.29 -4.43 -6.79
CA ASN A 41 38.33 -4.66 -5.77
C ASN A 41 37.74 -4.75 -4.36
N ALA A 42 36.67 -4.01 -4.08
CA ALA A 42 35.94 -4.07 -2.82
C ALA A 42 35.21 -5.41 -2.59
N CYS A 43 35.02 -6.23 -3.63
CA CYS A 43 34.39 -7.54 -3.51
C CYS A 43 35.37 -8.64 -3.12
N GLN A 44 36.68 -8.40 -3.13
CA GLN A 44 37.68 -9.40 -2.79
C GLN A 44 37.57 -9.79 -1.31
N GLY A 45 37.30 -11.07 -1.06
CA GLY A 45 37.10 -11.60 0.29
C GLY A 45 35.71 -11.36 0.88
N CYS A 46 34.78 -10.76 0.12
CA CYS A 46 33.39 -10.64 0.52
C CYS A 46 32.70 -12.02 0.51
N PRO A 47 31.99 -12.42 1.57
CA PRO A 47 31.27 -13.70 1.61
C PRO A 47 30.26 -13.90 0.48
N ASN A 48 29.71 -12.82 -0.08
CA ASN A 48 28.76 -12.85 -1.18
C ASN A 48 29.40 -12.71 -2.56
N GLN A 49 30.72 -12.66 -2.69
CA GLN A 49 31.41 -12.42 -3.96
C GLN A 49 30.95 -13.37 -5.07
N ASN A 50 30.94 -14.67 -4.79
CA ASN A 50 30.51 -15.69 -5.76
C ASN A 50 29.06 -15.53 -6.18
N HIS A 51 28.18 -15.18 -5.23
CA HIS A 51 26.77 -14.95 -5.51
C HIS A 51 26.59 -13.71 -6.42
N CYS A 52 27.24 -12.59 -6.08
CA CYS A 52 27.21 -11.37 -6.89
C CYS A 52 27.80 -11.55 -8.30
N GLN A 53 28.74 -12.49 -8.48
CA GLN A 53 29.29 -12.84 -9.79
C GLN A 53 28.32 -13.65 -10.66
N THR A 54 27.51 -14.51 -10.03
CA THR A 54 26.61 -15.45 -10.73
C THR A 54 25.17 -14.95 -10.79
N ALA A 55 24.83 -13.88 -10.07
CA ALA A 55 23.50 -13.28 -10.12
C ALA A 55 23.20 -12.78 -11.55
N PRO A 56 22.00 -13.03 -12.08
CA PRO A 56 21.59 -12.50 -13.38
C PRO A 56 21.68 -10.97 -13.35
N LYS A 57 22.42 -10.41 -14.30
CA LYS A 57 22.59 -8.97 -14.48
C LYS A 57 21.63 -8.51 -15.58
N GLY A 58 20.84 -7.50 -15.30
CA GLY A 58 19.89 -6.97 -16.26
C GLY A 58 18.57 -6.55 -15.60
N PRO A 59 17.60 -6.08 -16.38
CA PRO A 59 16.26 -5.79 -15.87
C PRO A 59 15.65 -7.02 -15.20
N ASP A 60 14.92 -6.81 -14.12
CA ASP A 60 14.25 -7.89 -13.38
C ASP A 60 13.34 -8.69 -14.35
N PRO A 61 13.55 -10.01 -14.50
CA PRO A 61 12.79 -10.83 -15.44
C PRO A 61 11.29 -10.92 -15.11
N ASP A 62 10.89 -10.55 -13.89
CA ASP A 62 9.51 -10.56 -13.46
C ASP A 62 8.73 -9.30 -13.86
N LEU A 63 9.41 -8.20 -14.25
CA LEU A 63 8.75 -6.95 -14.64
C LEU A 63 7.74 -7.11 -15.79
N PRO A 64 8.01 -7.85 -16.87
CA PRO A 64 7.01 -8.08 -17.92
C PRO A 64 5.77 -8.82 -17.40
N VAL A 65 5.94 -9.80 -16.51
CA VAL A 65 4.84 -10.57 -15.92
C VAL A 65 4.00 -9.66 -15.01
N ILE A 66 4.65 -8.85 -14.18
CA ILE A 66 3.96 -7.85 -13.33
C ILE A 66 3.17 -6.89 -14.20
N ARG A 67 3.77 -6.38 -15.27
CA ARG A 67 3.09 -5.46 -16.19
C ARG A 67 1.85 -6.08 -16.80
N GLU A 68 1.93 -7.32 -17.28
CA GLU A 68 0.80 -8.05 -17.83
C GLU A 68 -0.31 -8.24 -16.78
N ARG A 69 0.06 -8.68 -15.57
CA ARG A 69 -0.88 -8.89 -14.45
C ARG A 69 -1.59 -7.58 -14.05
N MET A 70 -0.88 -6.48 -14.04
CA MET A 70 -1.41 -5.17 -13.66
C MET A 70 -2.25 -4.48 -14.76
N GLN A 71 -2.30 -5.00 -15.97
CA GLN A 71 -3.13 -4.45 -17.05
C GLN A 71 -4.63 -4.61 -16.80
N CYS A 72 -5.05 -5.61 -16.00
CA CYS A 72 -6.45 -5.76 -15.62
C CYS A 72 -6.94 -4.69 -14.61
N ILE A 73 -6.05 -3.85 -14.11
CA ILE A 73 -6.34 -2.83 -13.12
C ILE A 73 -6.34 -1.45 -13.76
N GLY A 74 -7.44 -0.73 -13.65
CA GLY A 74 -7.62 0.62 -14.16
C GLY A 74 -6.73 1.61 -13.43
N SER A 75 -7.09 1.95 -12.21
CA SER A 75 -6.37 2.96 -11.42
C SER A 75 -5.59 2.34 -10.27
N LYS A 76 -4.32 2.69 -10.14
CA LYS A 76 -3.39 2.23 -9.09
C LYS A 76 -2.99 3.43 -8.23
N ILE A 77 -3.50 3.46 -7.00
CA ILE A 77 -3.40 4.61 -6.10
C ILE A 77 -2.61 4.20 -4.85
N LEU A 78 -1.51 4.88 -4.59
CA LEU A 78 -0.73 4.69 -3.37
C LEU A 78 -1.34 5.53 -2.24
N ILE A 79 -1.61 4.91 -1.09
CA ILE A 79 -2.03 5.61 0.12
C ILE A 79 -0.82 5.70 1.04
N MET A 80 -0.33 6.91 1.24
CA MET A 80 0.93 7.20 1.93
C MET A 80 0.71 8.06 3.16
N SER A 81 1.61 7.97 4.12
CA SER A 81 1.64 8.87 5.27
C SER A 81 3.05 9.02 5.82
N GLY A 82 3.44 10.24 6.15
CA GLY A 82 4.77 10.52 6.71
C GLY A 82 4.95 9.98 8.12
N LYS A 83 3.88 9.63 8.83
CA LYS A 83 3.92 9.21 10.22
C LYS A 83 2.95 8.07 10.53
N GLY A 84 3.31 7.20 11.45
CA GLY A 84 2.40 6.23 12.03
C GLY A 84 1.32 6.91 12.90
N GLY A 85 0.15 6.29 13.00
CA GLY A 85 -0.93 6.76 13.86
C GLY A 85 -1.79 7.90 13.28
N VAL A 86 -1.57 8.34 12.04
CA VAL A 86 -2.43 9.35 11.39
C VAL A 86 -3.73 8.78 10.83
N GLY A 87 -3.96 7.47 10.96
CA GLY A 87 -5.14 6.79 10.47
C GLY A 87 -5.11 6.40 9.00
N LYS A 88 -3.92 6.19 8.42
CA LYS A 88 -3.73 5.80 7.02
C LYS A 88 -4.55 4.56 6.64
N SER A 89 -4.33 3.43 7.31
CA SER A 89 -5.00 2.16 6.99
C SER A 89 -6.51 2.21 7.27
N THR A 90 -6.93 2.94 8.30
CA THR A 90 -8.35 3.27 8.52
C THR A 90 -8.93 4.03 7.33
N PHE A 91 -8.21 5.07 6.86
CA PHE A 91 -8.63 5.82 5.69
C PHE A 91 -8.66 4.95 4.43
N THR A 92 -7.64 4.15 4.20
CA THR A 92 -7.56 3.22 3.05
C THR A 92 -8.77 2.29 3.02
N SER A 93 -9.13 1.69 4.16
CA SER A 93 -10.26 0.76 4.26
C SER A 93 -11.60 1.45 4.06
N GLN A 94 -11.81 2.63 4.67
CA GLN A 94 -13.05 3.38 4.48
C GLN A 94 -13.16 3.95 3.06
N LEU A 95 -12.04 4.32 2.43
CA LEU A 95 -12.00 4.66 1.01
C LEU A 95 -12.39 3.48 0.13
N ALA A 96 -11.89 2.28 0.45
CA ALA A 96 -12.22 1.05 -0.27
C ALA A 96 -13.71 0.73 -0.17
N TRP A 97 -14.29 0.77 1.04
CA TRP A 97 -15.72 0.60 1.24
C TRP A 97 -16.57 1.60 0.44
N ALA A 98 -16.15 2.85 0.45
CA ALA A 98 -16.87 3.90 -0.26
C ALA A 98 -16.68 3.83 -1.79
N CYS A 99 -15.57 3.29 -2.31
CA CYS A 99 -15.46 2.94 -3.72
C CYS A 99 -16.39 1.77 -4.08
N ALA A 100 -16.46 0.76 -3.22
CA ALA A 100 -17.28 -0.42 -3.40
C ALA A 100 -18.79 -0.19 -3.16
N SER A 101 -19.19 0.97 -2.61
CA SER A 101 -20.60 1.36 -2.50
C SER A 101 -21.27 1.55 -3.87
N ASP A 102 -20.46 1.76 -4.92
CA ASP A 102 -20.90 1.66 -6.31
C ASP A 102 -20.83 0.17 -6.72
N PRO A 103 -21.96 -0.50 -6.92
CA PRO A 103 -21.98 -1.94 -7.21
C PRO A 103 -21.34 -2.30 -8.56
N ASP A 104 -21.20 -1.33 -9.45
CA ASP A 104 -20.56 -1.53 -10.76
C ASP A 104 -19.03 -1.33 -10.69
N ALA A 105 -18.50 -0.79 -9.59
CA ALA A 105 -17.06 -0.56 -9.40
C ALA A 105 -16.41 -1.73 -8.67
N GLN A 106 -15.35 -2.29 -9.26
CA GLN A 106 -14.53 -3.34 -8.65
C GLN A 106 -13.32 -2.72 -7.95
N THR A 107 -13.19 -2.96 -6.65
CA THR A 107 -12.14 -2.37 -5.82
C THR A 107 -11.27 -3.45 -5.17
N ALA A 108 -9.98 -3.24 -5.20
CA ALA A 108 -9.01 -4.09 -4.52
C ALA A 108 -8.12 -3.28 -3.58
N VAL A 109 -7.77 -3.88 -2.44
CA VAL A 109 -6.80 -3.32 -1.50
C VAL A 109 -5.58 -4.21 -1.43
N LEU A 110 -4.40 -3.63 -1.61
CA LEU A 110 -3.12 -4.28 -1.40
C LEU A 110 -2.43 -3.67 -0.19
N ASP A 111 -2.33 -4.44 0.89
CA ASP A 111 -1.62 -4.06 2.10
C ASP A 111 -0.16 -4.50 2.02
N ILE A 112 0.74 -3.52 1.91
CA ILE A 112 2.19 -3.72 1.90
C ILE A 112 2.87 -3.22 3.19
N ASP A 113 2.11 -2.85 4.23
CA ASP A 113 2.66 -2.60 5.56
C ASP A 113 2.99 -3.94 6.24
N VAL A 114 4.10 -4.53 5.81
CA VAL A 114 4.52 -5.87 6.23
C VAL A 114 4.76 -5.97 7.74
N CYS A 115 5.13 -4.88 8.39
CA CYS A 115 5.47 -4.87 9.81
C CYS A 115 4.26 -4.71 10.74
N GLY A 116 3.19 -4.12 10.26
CA GLY A 116 1.99 -3.85 11.05
C GLY A 116 0.73 -3.94 10.20
N PRO A 117 0.49 -5.11 9.53
CA PRO A 117 -0.67 -5.27 8.70
C PRO A 117 -1.94 -5.08 9.54
N SER A 118 -2.82 -4.20 9.10
CA SER A 118 -4.05 -3.88 9.83
C SER A 118 -5.31 -3.94 8.95
N ILE A 119 -5.13 -3.91 7.64
CA ILE A 119 -6.23 -3.92 6.67
C ILE A 119 -7.14 -5.13 6.81
N PRO A 120 -6.64 -6.39 6.97
CA PRO A 120 -7.52 -7.55 7.16
C PRO A 120 -8.43 -7.43 8.37
N THR A 121 -7.90 -6.92 9.48
CA THR A 121 -8.69 -6.66 10.68
C THR A 121 -9.78 -5.63 10.41
N ILE A 122 -9.45 -4.49 9.79
CA ILE A 122 -10.37 -3.38 9.54
C ILE A 122 -11.44 -3.74 8.52
N LEU A 123 -11.15 -4.65 7.59
CA LEU A 123 -12.09 -5.15 6.58
C LEU A 123 -12.86 -6.42 7.02
N GLY A 124 -12.72 -6.86 8.27
CA GLY A 124 -13.44 -8.04 8.78
C GLY A 124 -12.91 -9.39 8.27
N LEU A 125 -11.70 -9.42 7.72
CA LEU A 125 -11.08 -10.61 7.11
C LEU A 125 -10.15 -11.37 8.07
N ARG A 126 -10.35 -11.24 9.38
CA ARG A 126 -9.54 -11.97 10.38
C ARG A 126 -9.64 -13.48 10.16
N ASN A 127 -8.50 -14.17 10.25
CA ASN A 127 -8.39 -15.61 10.05
C ASN A 127 -8.76 -16.12 8.64
N GLN A 128 -8.77 -15.26 7.66
CA GLN A 128 -8.84 -15.69 6.26
C GLN A 128 -7.46 -16.18 5.79
N TYR A 129 -7.48 -17.12 4.85
CA TYR A 129 -6.27 -17.68 4.24
C TYR A 129 -6.35 -17.50 2.73
N VAL A 130 -5.20 -17.22 2.14
CA VAL A 130 -5.08 -17.13 0.68
C VAL A 130 -4.98 -18.53 0.09
N HIS A 131 -5.80 -18.81 -0.91
CA HIS A 131 -5.75 -20.05 -1.66
C HIS A 131 -4.88 -19.87 -2.90
N ALA A 132 -3.95 -20.82 -3.10
CA ALA A 132 -3.17 -20.88 -4.32
C ALA A 132 -3.89 -21.75 -5.35
N SER A 133 -4.05 -21.23 -6.56
CA SER A 133 -4.60 -21.94 -7.72
C SER A 133 -3.55 -22.02 -8.83
N SER A 134 -3.90 -22.61 -9.97
CA SER A 134 -3.04 -22.62 -11.17
C SER A 134 -2.87 -21.23 -11.78
N SER A 135 -3.82 -20.30 -11.55
CA SER A 135 -3.78 -18.91 -12.03
C SER A 135 -3.02 -17.97 -11.10
N GLY A 136 -2.81 -18.36 -9.83
CA GLY A 136 -2.13 -17.56 -8.82
C GLY A 136 -2.80 -17.62 -7.45
N TRP A 137 -2.54 -16.61 -6.64
CA TRP A 137 -3.15 -16.45 -5.32
C TRP A 137 -4.49 -15.71 -5.46
N THR A 138 -5.56 -16.30 -4.93
CA THR A 138 -6.86 -15.65 -4.90
C THR A 138 -6.92 -14.66 -3.75
N PRO A 139 -7.20 -13.36 -3.96
CA PRO A 139 -7.38 -12.39 -2.88
C PRO A 139 -8.57 -12.76 -2.00
N ALA A 140 -8.58 -12.31 -0.75
CA ALA A 140 -9.73 -12.49 0.13
C ALA A 140 -10.83 -11.47 -0.24
N PHE A 141 -12.07 -11.94 -0.36
CA PHE A 141 -13.20 -11.08 -0.69
C PHE A 141 -13.91 -10.60 0.57
N VAL A 142 -14.16 -9.30 0.63
CA VAL A 142 -14.96 -8.61 1.67
C VAL A 142 -16.43 -8.61 1.24
N THR A 143 -16.66 -8.22 0.00
CA THR A 143 -17.94 -8.25 -0.71
C THR A 143 -17.70 -8.76 -2.15
N ASP A 144 -18.77 -8.88 -2.93
CA ASP A 144 -18.66 -9.33 -4.33
C ASP A 144 -17.78 -8.41 -5.19
N ASN A 145 -17.62 -7.13 -4.80
CA ASN A 145 -16.86 -6.11 -5.53
C ASN A 145 -15.72 -5.46 -4.73
N LEU A 146 -15.38 -6.01 -3.56
CA LEU A 146 -14.26 -5.55 -2.75
C LEU A 146 -13.38 -6.73 -2.33
N SER A 147 -12.12 -6.71 -2.74
CA SER A 147 -11.14 -7.73 -2.40
C SER A 147 -9.90 -7.14 -1.70
N CYS A 148 -9.18 -8.00 -0.99
CA CYS A 148 -7.99 -7.60 -0.25
C CYS A 148 -6.89 -8.65 -0.35
N MET A 149 -5.64 -8.19 -0.46
CA MET A 149 -4.44 -8.99 -0.29
C MET A 149 -3.53 -8.34 0.73
N SER A 150 -3.09 -9.12 1.72
CA SER A 150 -2.18 -8.67 2.79
C SER A 150 -1.21 -9.78 3.17
N VAL A 151 -0.07 -9.37 3.70
CA VAL A 151 0.90 -10.29 4.28
C VAL A 151 0.32 -11.12 5.43
N GLU A 152 -0.65 -10.56 6.16
CA GLU A 152 -1.31 -11.24 7.29
C GLU A 152 -1.88 -12.60 6.90
N PHE A 153 -2.43 -12.73 5.69
CA PHE A 153 -2.98 -13.99 5.18
C PHE A 153 -1.94 -15.09 4.93
N LEU A 154 -0.66 -14.72 4.88
CA LEU A 154 0.46 -15.64 4.64
C LEU A 154 1.19 -16.01 5.93
N LEU A 155 0.81 -15.42 7.05
CA LEU A 155 1.42 -15.66 8.35
C LEU A 155 0.81 -16.88 9.04
N PRO A 156 1.60 -17.67 9.75
CA PRO A 156 1.10 -18.81 10.51
C PRO A 156 0.24 -18.39 11.73
N SER A 157 0.36 -17.14 12.17
CA SER A 157 -0.38 -16.55 13.28
C SER A 157 -0.34 -15.04 13.18
N THR A 158 -1.46 -14.39 13.48
CA THR A 158 -1.58 -12.92 13.56
C THR A 158 -0.74 -12.30 14.68
N GLU A 159 -0.36 -13.10 15.69
CA GLU A 159 0.49 -12.68 16.81
C GLU A 159 1.99 -12.85 16.53
N ALA A 160 2.35 -13.46 15.39
CA ALA A 160 3.73 -13.69 15.05
C ALA A 160 4.43 -12.37 14.70
N ALA A 161 5.48 -12.01 15.46
CA ALA A 161 6.31 -10.86 15.12
C ALA A 161 7.02 -11.09 13.78
N ILE A 162 6.81 -10.18 12.84
CA ILE A 162 7.49 -10.23 11.53
C ILE A 162 8.83 -9.52 11.66
N ILE A 163 9.90 -10.31 11.70
CA ILE A 163 11.28 -9.80 11.68
C ILE A 163 11.86 -10.06 10.29
N TRP A 164 11.32 -9.37 9.29
CA TRP A 164 11.83 -9.50 7.93
C TRP A 164 12.70 -8.30 7.56
N ARG A 165 13.81 -8.59 6.90
CA ARG A 165 14.72 -7.57 6.35
C ARG A 165 14.23 -7.10 4.98
N GLY A 166 14.70 -5.94 4.53
CA GLY A 166 14.31 -5.29 3.27
C GLY A 166 14.18 -6.24 2.06
N PRO A 167 15.18 -7.08 1.73
CA PRO A 167 15.09 -7.97 0.57
C PRO A 167 13.92 -8.96 0.61
N LYS A 168 13.57 -9.46 1.80
CA LYS A 168 12.43 -10.39 1.96
C LYS A 168 11.09 -9.66 1.78
N LYS A 169 10.98 -8.45 2.31
CA LYS A 169 9.80 -7.60 2.13
C LYS A 169 9.62 -7.23 0.65
N ASN A 170 10.69 -6.81 -0.02
CA ASN A 170 10.68 -6.48 -1.44
C ASN A 170 10.29 -7.68 -2.30
N GLY A 171 10.81 -8.87 -1.98
CA GLY A 171 10.43 -10.12 -2.63
C GLY A 171 8.94 -10.43 -2.49
N LEU A 172 8.36 -10.18 -1.31
CA LEU A 172 6.93 -10.37 -1.08
C LEU A 172 6.07 -9.38 -1.87
N ILE A 173 6.43 -8.10 -1.87
CA ILE A 173 5.73 -7.09 -2.68
C ILE A 173 5.73 -7.49 -4.16
N LYS A 174 6.88 -7.95 -4.66
CA LYS A 174 6.99 -8.48 -6.02
C LYS A 174 6.06 -9.67 -6.25
N GLN A 175 5.99 -10.60 -5.31
CA GLN A 175 5.08 -11.74 -5.39
C GLN A 175 3.61 -11.31 -5.41
N PHE A 176 3.20 -10.34 -4.61
CA PHE A 176 1.84 -9.81 -4.64
C PHE A 176 1.47 -9.23 -6.00
N LEU A 177 2.38 -8.52 -6.64
CA LEU A 177 2.14 -7.94 -7.96
C LEU A 177 2.15 -8.98 -9.08
N LYS A 178 2.93 -10.06 -8.91
CA LYS A 178 3.13 -11.11 -9.92
C LYS A 178 2.14 -12.26 -9.79
N ASP A 179 1.93 -12.73 -8.55
CA ASP A 179 1.32 -14.03 -8.28
C ASP A 179 -0.16 -13.90 -7.83
N VAL A 180 -0.64 -12.70 -7.45
CA VAL A 180 -2.06 -12.50 -7.11
C VAL A 180 -2.89 -12.46 -8.38
N ASP A 181 -3.93 -13.28 -8.43
CA ASP A 181 -4.94 -13.28 -9.47
C ASP A 181 -6.07 -12.30 -9.11
N TRP A 182 -5.85 -11.02 -9.41
CA TRP A 182 -6.82 -9.95 -9.14
C TRP A 182 -8.12 -10.13 -9.92
N ALA A 183 -8.06 -10.84 -11.04
CA ALA A 183 -9.22 -11.13 -11.87
C ALA A 183 -10.11 -12.25 -11.29
N GLY A 184 -9.67 -12.95 -10.23
CA GLY A 184 -10.43 -14.01 -9.58
C GLY A 184 -10.73 -15.22 -10.47
N GLY A 185 -9.89 -15.48 -11.49
CA GLY A 185 -10.12 -16.56 -12.47
C GLY A 185 -11.13 -16.18 -13.57
N MET A 186 -11.56 -14.92 -13.63
CA MET A 186 -12.25 -14.41 -14.81
C MET A 186 -11.27 -14.42 -15.99
N ASP A 187 -11.71 -14.93 -17.13
CA ASP A 187 -10.89 -14.89 -18.34
C ASP A 187 -10.49 -13.44 -18.61
N ALA A 188 -9.19 -13.21 -18.76
CA ALA A 188 -8.69 -11.89 -19.14
C ALA A 188 -9.46 -11.44 -20.38
N PRO A 189 -10.01 -10.23 -20.42
CA PRO A 189 -10.84 -9.81 -21.54
C PRO A 189 -10.06 -9.98 -22.84
N SER A 190 -10.63 -10.72 -23.77
CA SER A 190 -10.05 -10.94 -25.11
C SER A 190 -9.97 -9.66 -25.95
N THR A 191 -10.45 -8.55 -25.39
CA THR A 191 -10.43 -7.22 -26.00
C THR A 191 -9.72 -6.26 -25.05
N THR A 192 -8.78 -5.52 -25.57
CA THR A 192 -7.83 -4.61 -24.91
C THR A 192 -8.43 -3.44 -24.10
N ASP A 193 -9.74 -3.37 -23.93
CA ASP A 193 -10.45 -2.19 -23.44
C ASP A 193 -11.23 -2.39 -22.12
N LYS A 194 -11.14 -3.53 -21.45
CA LYS A 194 -11.92 -3.72 -20.20
C LYS A 194 -11.00 -4.03 -19.03
N THR A 195 -10.80 -3.04 -18.16
CA THR A 195 -10.28 -3.25 -16.83
C THR A 195 -11.26 -4.11 -16.02
N LEU A 196 -10.74 -5.10 -15.28
CA LEU A 196 -11.54 -5.97 -14.42
C LEU A 196 -11.65 -5.41 -13.00
N ILE A 197 -10.63 -4.64 -12.60
CA ILE A 197 -10.56 -3.93 -11.32
C ILE A 197 -10.46 -2.45 -11.62
N ASP A 198 -11.41 -1.66 -11.14
CA ASP A 198 -11.40 -0.21 -11.37
C ASP A 198 -10.35 0.49 -10.53
N TYR A 199 -10.23 0.08 -9.24
CA TYR A 199 -9.32 0.72 -8.29
C TYR A 199 -8.49 -0.30 -7.53
N LEU A 200 -7.17 -0.16 -7.55
CA LEU A 200 -6.24 -0.81 -6.62
C LEU A 200 -5.70 0.24 -5.64
N LEU A 201 -6.11 0.14 -4.39
CA LEU A 201 -5.62 0.98 -3.31
C LEU A 201 -4.46 0.26 -2.60
N VAL A 202 -3.27 0.85 -2.65
CA VAL A 202 -2.08 0.26 -2.04
C VAL A 202 -1.81 0.94 -0.71
N ASP A 203 -2.06 0.24 0.40
CA ASP A 203 -1.73 0.71 1.75
C ASP A 203 -0.26 0.50 2.04
N THR A 204 0.51 1.59 2.13
CA THR A 204 1.97 1.55 2.31
C THR A 204 2.34 1.65 3.79
N PRO A 205 3.54 1.24 4.23
CA PRO A 205 4.00 1.54 5.59
C PRO A 205 4.13 3.06 5.82
N PRO A 206 4.18 3.53 7.08
CA PRO A 206 4.41 4.94 7.36
C PRO A 206 5.85 5.37 7.04
N GLY A 207 6.02 6.60 6.59
CA GLY A 207 7.32 7.15 6.19
C GLY A 207 7.81 6.64 4.85
N THR A 208 9.01 7.05 4.45
CA THR A 208 9.65 6.60 3.21
C THR A 208 10.58 5.42 3.50
N SER A 209 10.20 4.24 3.08
CA SER A 209 10.93 2.99 3.33
C SER A 209 11.25 2.24 2.02
N ASP A 210 11.98 1.12 2.12
CA ASP A 210 12.35 0.29 0.98
C ASP A 210 11.10 -0.27 0.27
N GLU A 211 10.01 -0.49 0.99
CA GLU A 211 8.74 -0.94 0.43
C GLU A 211 8.17 0.07 -0.59
N HIS A 212 8.29 1.37 -0.30
CA HIS A 212 7.88 2.43 -1.24
C HIS A 212 8.73 2.43 -2.51
N LEU A 213 10.04 2.26 -2.38
CA LEU A 213 10.93 2.16 -3.53
C LEU A 213 10.58 0.95 -4.38
N SER A 214 10.29 -0.18 -3.74
CA SER A 214 9.96 -1.44 -4.40
C SER A 214 8.64 -1.36 -5.15
N ILE A 215 7.55 -0.90 -4.50
CA ILE A 215 6.24 -0.83 -5.15
C ILE A 215 6.26 0.14 -6.34
N VAL A 216 6.89 1.31 -6.18
CA VAL A 216 7.04 2.28 -7.28
C VAL A 216 7.91 1.72 -8.40
N GLY A 217 9.01 1.05 -8.07
CA GLY A 217 9.90 0.41 -9.04
C GLY A 217 9.18 -0.64 -9.88
N TYR A 218 8.43 -1.54 -9.24
CA TYR A 218 7.71 -2.63 -9.90
C TYR A 218 6.51 -2.14 -10.72
N LEU A 219 5.78 -1.13 -10.24
CA LEU A 219 4.62 -0.58 -10.95
C LEU A 219 4.97 0.46 -12.01
N ARG A 220 6.25 0.84 -12.13
CA ARG A 220 6.67 1.93 -13.02
C ARG A 220 6.23 1.75 -14.47
N GLU A 221 6.30 0.52 -14.98
CA GLU A 221 5.92 0.19 -16.36
C GLU A 221 4.41 -0.03 -16.53
N SER A 222 3.73 -0.38 -15.44
CA SER A 222 2.27 -0.61 -15.43
C SER A 222 1.47 0.68 -15.25
N GLY A 223 2.14 1.77 -14.92
CA GLY A 223 1.53 3.04 -14.55
C GLY A 223 1.08 3.08 -13.09
N ILE A 224 1.31 4.23 -12.46
CA ILE A 224 0.77 4.60 -11.15
C ILE A 224 0.02 5.91 -11.37
N ASP A 225 -1.27 5.95 -11.06
CA ASP A 225 -2.09 7.16 -11.23
C ASP A 225 -1.67 8.25 -10.24
N GLY A 226 -1.21 7.86 -9.08
CA GLY A 226 -0.57 8.77 -8.15
C GLY A 226 -0.66 8.33 -6.69
N ALA A 227 -0.29 9.25 -5.81
CA ALA A 227 -0.31 9.08 -4.37
C ALA A 227 -1.32 10.01 -3.70
N VAL A 228 -2.09 9.47 -2.76
CA VAL A 228 -2.90 10.21 -1.78
C VAL A 228 -2.13 10.21 -0.46
N ILE A 229 -1.82 11.39 0.07
CA ILE A 229 -1.03 11.53 1.29
C ILE A 229 -1.95 11.90 2.45
N ILE A 230 -1.94 11.05 3.50
CA ILE A 230 -2.77 11.22 4.69
C ILE A 230 -1.95 11.89 5.80
N THR A 231 -2.51 12.90 6.43
CA THR A 231 -1.90 13.62 7.54
C THR A 231 -2.93 13.99 8.61
N THR A 232 -2.46 14.56 9.71
CA THR A 232 -3.26 15.24 10.72
C THR A 232 -2.94 16.74 10.71
N PRO A 233 -3.78 17.62 11.32
CA PRO A 233 -3.56 19.06 11.32
C PRO A 233 -2.26 19.55 12.00
N GLN A 234 -1.60 18.66 12.75
CA GLN A 234 -0.45 18.99 13.58
C GLN A 234 0.81 19.26 12.75
N GLU A 235 1.57 20.30 13.07
CA GLU A 235 2.82 20.68 12.39
C GLU A 235 3.84 19.53 12.33
N VAL A 236 3.95 18.74 13.40
CA VAL A 236 4.85 17.57 13.43
C VAL A 236 4.49 16.52 12.37
N SER A 237 3.22 16.43 11.98
CA SER A 237 2.76 15.53 10.91
C SER A 237 3.02 16.16 9.54
N LEU A 238 2.78 17.46 9.40
CA LEU A 238 2.99 18.20 8.15
C LEU A 238 4.47 18.23 7.72
N GLN A 239 5.40 18.28 8.68
CA GLN A 239 6.84 18.19 8.37
C GLN A 239 7.21 16.85 7.71
N ASP A 240 6.60 15.75 8.15
CA ASP A 240 6.84 14.45 7.53
C ASP A 240 6.14 14.35 6.17
N VAL A 241 4.96 14.98 5.99
CA VAL A 241 4.31 15.09 4.67
C VAL A 241 5.23 15.75 3.63
N ARG A 242 5.99 16.77 4.00
CA ARG A 242 6.97 17.39 3.09
C ARG A 242 8.03 16.41 2.61
N LYS A 243 8.40 15.42 3.41
CA LYS A 243 9.33 14.34 3.02
C LYS A 243 8.67 13.39 2.02
N GLU A 244 7.39 13.03 2.24
CA GLU A 244 6.61 12.22 1.30
C GLU A 244 6.46 12.91 -0.06
N ILE A 245 6.15 14.20 -0.07
CA ILE A 245 6.09 15.02 -1.29
C ILE A 245 7.45 15.00 -2.01
N SER A 246 8.55 15.18 -1.27
CA SER A 246 9.90 15.10 -1.85
C SER A 246 10.20 13.72 -2.44
N PHE A 247 9.77 12.65 -1.78
CA PHE A 247 9.88 11.29 -2.28
C PHE A 247 9.10 11.12 -3.60
N CYS A 248 7.82 11.48 -3.63
CA CYS A 248 6.97 11.39 -4.82
C CYS A 248 7.61 12.14 -6.01
N ASN A 249 8.10 13.36 -5.77
CA ASN A 249 8.78 14.16 -6.80
C ASN A 249 10.04 13.48 -7.33
N LYS A 250 10.88 12.90 -6.46
CA LYS A 250 12.10 12.17 -6.85
C LYS A 250 11.79 10.91 -7.65
N MET A 251 10.75 10.18 -7.23
CA MET A 251 10.33 8.93 -7.87
C MET A 251 9.43 9.16 -9.08
N LYS A 252 9.03 10.42 -9.35
CA LYS A 252 8.10 10.82 -10.43
C LYS A 252 6.72 10.18 -10.28
N VAL A 253 6.26 10.03 -9.03
CA VAL A 253 4.89 9.60 -8.73
C VAL A 253 4.02 10.86 -8.67
N PRO A 254 2.95 10.95 -9.46
CA PRO A 254 1.99 12.06 -9.37
C PRO A 254 1.38 12.15 -7.97
N ILE A 255 1.13 13.35 -7.48
CA ILE A 255 0.43 13.56 -6.21
C ILE A 255 -1.02 13.89 -6.53
N ILE A 256 -1.93 12.95 -6.29
CA ILE A 256 -3.38 13.13 -6.45
C ILE A 256 -3.87 14.19 -5.49
N GLY A 257 -3.36 14.19 -4.27
CA GLY A 257 -3.60 15.24 -3.29
C GLY A 257 -3.36 14.81 -1.86
N ILE A 258 -3.70 15.72 -0.93
CA ILE A 258 -3.50 15.54 0.51
C ILE A 258 -4.85 15.52 1.21
N VAL A 259 -5.01 14.58 2.15
CA VAL A 259 -6.17 14.45 3.04
C VAL A 259 -5.76 14.79 4.46
N GLU A 260 -6.52 15.67 5.10
CA GLU A 260 -6.36 15.98 6.52
C GLU A 260 -7.32 15.12 7.36
N ASN A 261 -6.79 14.08 7.97
CA ASN A 261 -7.56 13.23 8.88
C ASN A 261 -7.53 13.80 10.30
N MET A 262 -8.52 13.42 11.13
CA MET A 262 -8.67 13.89 12.50
C MET A 262 -8.81 15.43 12.60
N ALA A 263 -9.46 16.04 11.61
CA ALA A 263 -9.62 17.47 11.45
C ALA A 263 -10.80 18.01 12.27
N GLY A 264 -10.63 18.06 13.59
CA GLY A 264 -11.66 18.48 14.53
C GLY A 264 -12.64 17.35 14.88
N PHE A 265 -13.56 17.66 15.78
CA PHE A 265 -14.63 16.79 16.26
C PHE A 265 -15.97 17.49 16.10
N VAL A 266 -16.95 16.81 15.55
CA VAL A 266 -18.33 17.29 15.48
C VAL A 266 -19.17 16.51 16.48
N CYS A 267 -19.74 17.20 17.46
CA CYS A 267 -20.58 16.58 18.47
C CYS A 267 -21.88 16.04 17.84
N PRO A 268 -22.17 14.73 17.96
CA PRO A 268 -23.38 14.16 17.35
C PRO A 268 -24.69 14.68 17.95
N SER A 269 -24.65 15.26 19.17
CA SER A 269 -25.86 15.75 19.87
C SER A 269 -26.17 17.22 19.58
N CYS A 270 -25.14 18.09 19.58
CA CYS A 270 -25.35 19.53 19.41
C CYS A 270 -24.76 20.08 18.11
N HIS A 271 -24.11 19.25 17.29
CA HIS A 271 -23.40 19.61 16.05
C HIS A 271 -22.33 20.70 16.23
N GLY A 272 -21.97 21.02 17.47
CA GLY A 272 -20.88 21.93 17.80
C GLY A 272 -19.54 21.34 17.35
N ARG A 273 -18.72 22.15 16.66
CA ARG A 273 -17.38 21.76 16.19
C ARG A 273 -16.32 22.18 17.21
N SER A 274 -15.36 21.30 17.46
CA SER A 274 -14.20 21.55 18.32
C SER A 274 -12.93 21.05 17.65
N ASP A 275 -11.87 21.84 17.68
CA ASP A 275 -10.57 21.44 17.16
C ASP A 275 -9.80 20.68 18.25
N ILE A 276 -9.71 19.36 18.10
CA ILE A 276 -8.96 18.50 19.03
C ILE A 276 -7.45 18.64 18.76
N PHE A 277 -7.08 18.64 17.49
CA PHE A 277 -5.70 18.93 17.06
C PHE A 277 -5.67 20.29 16.41
N TYR A 278 -5.17 21.28 17.14
CA TYR A 278 -5.12 22.66 16.68
C TYR A 278 -4.14 22.83 15.51
N PRO A 279 -4.59 23.34 14.35
CA PRO A 279 -3.74 23.56 13.18
C PRO A 279 -2.92 24.85 13.34
N SER A 280 -1.85 24.83 14.12
CA SER A 280 -1.06 26.03 14.45
C SER A 280 -0.51 26.79 13.23
N THR A 281 -0.33 26.08 12.11
CA THR A 281 0.18 26.64 10.83
C THR A 281 -0.85 26.64 9.73
N GLY A 282 -2.14 26.43 10.04
CA GLY A 282 -3.23 26.37 9.08
C GLY A 282 -3.50 24.96 8.50
N GLY A 283 -2.82 23.92 9.02
CA GLY A 283 -3.07 22.53 8.68
C GLY A 283 -2.63 22.13 7.26
N ALA A 284 -3.16 21.01 6.79
CA ALA A 284 -2.84 20.49 5.46
C ALA A 284 -3.35 21.39 4.33
N LYS A 285 -4.43 22.14 4.56
CA LYS A 285 -4.95 23.07 3.56
C LYS A 285 -3.95 24.18 3.24
N ALA A 286 -3.37 24.83 4.27
CA ALA A 286 -2.36 25.86 4.07
C ALA A 286 -1.08 25.30 3.43
N LEU A 287 -0.69 24.06 3.78
CA LEU A 287 0.42 23.36 3.15
C LEU A 287 0.17 23.12 1.64
N CYS A 288 -1.05 22.73 1.28
CA CYS A 288 -1.43 22.53 -0.11
C CYS A 288 -1.39 23.85 -0.92
N GLU A 289 -1.87 24.95 -0.32
CA GLU A 289 -1.83 26.27 -0.93
C GLU A 289 -0.37 26.73 -1.16
N GLU A 290 0.50 26.53 -0.16
CA GLU A 290 1.93 26.87 -0.25
C GLU A 290 2.64 26.09 -1.36
N LEU A 291 2.36 24.77 -1.49
CA LEU A 291 3.05 23.88 -2.42
C LEU A 291 2.31 23.68 -3.75
N HIS A 292 1.19 24.38 -3.96
CA HIS A 292 0.34 24.25 -5.15
C HIS A 292 -0.10 22.81 -5.42
N LEU A 293 -0.46 22.07 -4.36
CA LEU A 293 -0.96 20.71 -4.43
C LEU A 293 -2.48 20.65 -4.20
N PRO A 294 -3.18 19.65 -4.75
CA PRO A 294 -4.58 19.46 -4.49
C PRO A 294 -4.86 19.13 -3.02
N PHE A 295 -5.76 19.87 -2.38
CA PHE A 295 -6.34 19.53 -1.09
C PHE A 295 -7.63 18.71 -1.33
N LEU A 296 -7.65 17.44 -0.93
CA LEU A 296 -8.78 16.55 -1.22
C LEU A 296 -9.93 16.70 -0.24
N GLY A 297 -9.62 17.07 1.00
CA GLY A 297 -10.62 17.28 2.04
C GLY A 297 -10.10 16.97 3.44
N SER A 298 -10.99 17.18 4.41
CA SER A 298 -10.73 16.92 5.83
C SER A 298 -11.75 15.93 6.37
N VAL A 299 -11.30 14.93 7.13
CA VAL A 299 -12.16 13.96 7.84
C VAL A 299 -12.18 14.31 9.32
N PRO A 300 -13.34 14.59 9.92
CA PRO A 300 -13.44 14.84 11.35
C PRO A 300 -13.23 13.56 12.16
N ILE A 301 -12.88 13.72 13.42
CA ILE A 301 -12.83 12.60 14.38
C ILE A 301 -14.28 12.14 14.65
N ASP A 302 -14.52 10.86 14.45
CA ASP A 302 -15.75 10.18 14.86
C ASP A 302 -15.38 8.87 15.56
N PRO A 303 -15.68 8.69 16.85
CA PRO A 303 -15.33 7.47 17.57
C PRO A 303 -15.95 6.19 17.00
N ARG A 304 -17.04 6.33 16.26
CA ARG A 304 -17.73 5.19 15.62
C ARG A 304 -16.91 4.59 14.48
N ILE A 305 -16.01 5.37 13.87
CA ILE A 305 -15.05 4.86 12.85
C ILE A 305 -14.20 3.76 13.46
N ALA A 306 -13.63 3.99 14.65
CA ALA A 306 -12.82 2.99 15.34
C ALA A 306 -13.62 1.71 15.63
N ARG A 307 -14.88 1.85 16.10
CA ARG A 307 -15.77 0.70 16.30
C ARG A 307 -15.99 -0.08 15.00
N CYS A 308 -16.31 0.59 13.90
CA CYS A 308 -16.50 -0.08 12.61
C CYS A 308 -15.22 -0.81 12.15
N CYS A 309 -14.04 -0.20 12.34
CA CYS A 309 -12.75 -0.84 12.06
C CYS A 309 -12.53 -2.11 12.90
N ASP A 310 -12.91 -2.11 14.18
CA ASP A 310 -12.77 -3.26 15.06
C ASP A 310 -13.72 -4.40 14.69
N MET A 311 -14.91 -4.06 14.17
CA MET A 311 -15.96 -5.01 13.76
C MET A 311 -15.84 -5.44 12.29
N GLY A 312 -15.01 -4.78 11.49
CA GLY A 312 -14.89 -5.04 10.06
C GLY A 312 -16.11 -4.56 9.26
N GLU A 313 -16.69 -3.44 9.68
CA GLU A 313 -17.92 -2.87 9.12
C GLU A 313 -17.60 -1.60 8.30
N SER A 314 -18.43 -1.34 7.29
CA SER A 314 -18.39 -0.09 6.52
C SER A 314 -18.96 1.06 7.34
N PHE A 315 -18.13 2.03 7.71
CA PHE A 315 -18.60 3.21 8.44
C PHE A 315 -19.58 4.07 7.62
N VAL A 316 -19.34 4.17 6.32
CA VAL A 316 -20.16 5.00 5.41
C VAL A 316 -21.56 4.40 5.27
N GLU A 317 -21.70 3.08 5.27
CA GLU A 317 -22.98 2.39 5.21
C GLU A 317 -23.72 2.41 6.56
N GLU A 318 -23.00 2.17 7.66
CA GLU A 318 -23.58 2.15 9.00
C GLU A 318 -24.01 3.53 9.51
N TYR A 319 -23.31 4.59 9.08
CA TYR A 319 -23.55 5.98 9.51
C TYR A 319 -23.56 6.95 8.34
N PRO A 320 -24.48 6.79 7.36
CA PRO A 320 -24.48 7.58 6.13
C PRO A 320 -24.65 9.10 6.39
N ASP A 321 -25.38 9.49 7.43
CA ASP A 321 -25.63 10.89 7.79
C ASP A 321 -24.53 11.51 8.66
N SER A 322 -23.40 10.79 8.88
CA SER A 322 -22.29 11.32 9.64
C SER A 322 -21.50 12.35 8.83
N PRO A 323 -21.07 13.48 9.44
CA PRO A 323 -20.14 14.41 8.80
C PRO A 323 -18.84 13.76 8.29
N ALA A 324 -18.41 12.67 8.92
CA ALA A 324 -17.25 11.91 8.46
C ALA A 324 -17.57 11.10 7.20
N SER A 325 -18.77 10.51 7.08
CA SER A 325 -19.22 9.80 5.86
C SER A 325 -19.33 10.75 4.67
N GLU A 326 -19.94 11.92 4.86
CA GLU A 326 -19.99 12.97 3.85
C GLU A 326 -18.58 13.39 3.39
N ALA A 327 -17.65 13.51 4.34
CA ALA A 327 -16.25 13.83 4.05
C ALA A 327 -15.56 12.74 3.22
N TYR A 328 -15.72 11.46 3.57
CA TYR A 328 -15.17 10.34 2.79
C TYR A 328 -15.69 10.36 1.36
N LEU A 329 -17.00 10.46 1.16
CA LEU A 329 -17.62 10.49 -0.16
C LEU A 329 -17.13 11.68 -1.00
N ALA A 330 -17.03 12.86 -0.40
CA ALA A 330 -16.51 14.04 -1.09
C ALA A 330 -15.03 13.89 -1.49
N ILE A 331 -14.23 13.26 -0.63
CA ILE A 331 -12.81 12.99 -0.92
C ILE A 331 -12.68 12.01 -2.09
N ILE A 332 -13.50 10.95 -2.14
CA ILE A 332 -13.53 9.99 -3.25
C ILE A 332 -13.84 10.69 -4.55
N ASP A 333 -14.86 11.54 -4.57
CA ASP A 333 -15.22 12.31 -5.76
C ASP A 333 -14.05 13.20 -6.22
N ASN A 334 -13.32 13.78 -5.27
CA ASN A 334 -12.16 14.59 -5.58
C ASN A 334 -11.00 13.75 -6.11
N ILE A 335 -10.76 12.56 -5.57
CA ILE A 335 -9.77 11.59 -6.09
C ILE A 335 -10.12 11.20 -7.52
N LYS A 336 -11.38 10.77 -7.78
CA LYS A 336 -11.86 10.40 -9.12
C LYS A 336 -11.64 11.54 -10.14
N LYS A 337 -11.93 12.78 -9.75
CA LYS A 337 -11.71 13.96 -10.60
C LYS A 337 -10.23 14.24 -10.90
N GLN A 338 -9.32 13.93 -9.96
CA GLN A 338 -7.88 14.13 -10.18
C GLN A 338 -7.32 13.01 -11.05
N VAL A 339 -7.68 11.76 -10.79
CA VAL A 339 -7.25 10.60 -11.59
C VAL A 339 -7.72 10.73 -13.05
N ALA A 340 -8.94 11.21 -13.29
CA ALA A 340 -9.45 11.42 -14.65
C ALA A 340 -8.72 12.52 -15.45
N LYS A 341 -7.83 13.31 -14.83
CA LYS A 341 -7.04 14.36 -15.50
C LYS A 341 -5.67 13.88 -15.98
N HIS A 342 -5.24 12.72 -15.50
CA HIS A 342 -3.96 12.10 -15.83
C HIS A 342 -4.14 10.97 -16.83
#